data_2ef6c67ad285d79a92c805a4cc32c7d2
#
_entry.id   2ef6c67ad285d79a92c805a4cc32c7d2
#
_cell.length_a   1.000
_cell.length_b   1.000
_cell.length_c   1.000
_cell.angle_alpha   90.00
_cell.angle_beta   90.00
_cell.angle_gamma   90.00
#
_symmetry.space_group_name_H-M   'P 1'
#
loop_
_entity.id
_entity.type
_entity.pdbx_description
1 polymer ?
#
loop_
_entity_poly.entity_id
_entity_poly.type
_entity_poly.pdbx_seq_one_letter_code
_entity_poly.pdbx_strand_id
1 'polypeptide(L)'
;KLIKHGINVIHELKGVGKNLQDHLMFRPVYKVKNLKSLNSKINSLFGNFLIGLEYIFKQSGPMTMGASQVCGFVKSDPSRATPNLQFHVQPISTDILGASKMHDFDGITPTVANVRPTSRGEINIVSADTRDNPKIKMNYLSTQDDRDVAAKGLKIVRKIMLETETFKKYEPEEYRPGSHITNDEEL
;
A
#
# COMPACT_ATOMS: atom_id res chain seq x y z
N LYS A 1 -10.26 31.07 -5.66
CA LYS A 1 -9.95 30.44 -4.37
C LYS A 1 -9.13 31.41 -3.51
N LEU A 2 -7.98 31.90 -3.98
CA LEU A 2 -7.10 32.83 -3.22
C LEU A 2 -7.82 34.11 -2.76
N ILE A 3 -8.58 34.71 -3.65
CA ILE A 3 -9.34 35.95 -3.35
C ILE A 3 -10.26 35.81 -2.14
N LYS A 4 -10.86 34.63 -1.92
CA LYS A 4 -11.72 34.36 -0.75
C LYS A 4 -10.97 34.51 0.58
N HIS A 5 -9.66 34.38 0.56
CA HIS A 5 -8.80 34.47 1.73
C HIS A 5 -7.98 35.77 1.76
N GLY A 6 -8.35 36.78 0.93
CA GLY A 6 -7.65 38.07 0.89
C GLY A 6 -6.26 38.00 0.23
N ILE A 7 -5.96 36.93 -0.50
CA ILE A 7 -4.68 36.77 -1.18
C ILE A 7 -4.78 37.29 -2.60
N ASN A 8 -3.90 38.22 -2.97
CA ASN A 8 -3.83 38.75 -4.32
C ASN A 8 -3.39 37.70 -5.32
N VAL A 9 -4.09 37.65 -6.46
CA VAL A 9 -3.75 36.72 -7.54
C VAL A 9 -2.83 37.46 -8.51
N ILE A 10 -1.57 37.04 -8.59
CA ILE A 10 -0.59 37.64 -9.54
C ILE A 10 -0.83 37.08 -10.93
N HIS A 11 -1.14 35.79 -11.04
CA HIS A 11 -1.37 35.11 -12.31
C HIS A 11 -2.39 33.97 -12.10
N GLU A 12 -3.33 33.85 -13.03
CA GLU A 12 -4.35 32.81 -12.99
C GLU A 12 -3.85 31.54 -13.70
N LEU A 13 -3.70 30.46 -12.94
CA LEU A 13 -3.45 29.10 -13.45
C LEU A 13 -4.60 28.18 -13.04
N LYS A 14 -5.43 27.81 -14.00
CA LYS A 14 -6.66 27.02 -13.76
C LYS A 14 -6.41 25.64 -13.16
N GLY A 15 -5.22 25.08 -13.40
CA GLY A 15 -4.81 23.77 -12.92
C GLY A 15 -4.33 23.72 -11.46
N VAL A 16 -4.01 24.86 -10.85
CA VAL A 16 -3.48 24.90 -9.48
C VAL A 16 -4.50 24.36 -8.50
N GLY A 17 -4.09 23.35 -7.71
CA GLY A 17 -4.93 22.63 -6.76
C GLY A 17 -5.94 21.68 -7.43
N LYS A 18 -5.80 21.40 -8.72
CA LYS A 18 -6.62 20.43 -9.47
C LYS A 18 -5.78 19.25 -9.91
N ASN A 19 -6.44 18.22 -10.44
CA ASN A 19 -5.80 17.04 -11.01
C ASN A 19 -4.89 16.28 -10.01
N LEU A 20 -5.18 16.35 -8.72
CA LEU A 20 -4.46 15.60 -7.71
C LEU A 20 -4.58 14.11 -8.02
N GLN A 21 -3.44 13.41 -8.03
CA GLN A 21 -3.33 11.98 -8.26
C GLN A 21 -2.49 11.35 -7.16
N ASP A 22 -2.84 10.14 -6.77
CA ASP A 22 -2.07 9.37 -5.80
C ASP A 22 -2.26 7.88 -6.04
N HIS A 23 -1.35 7.07 -5.53
CA HIS A 23 -1.39 5.62 -5.61
C HIS A 23 -2.15 5.05 -4.43
N LEU A 24 -3.46 4.78 -4.60
CA LEU A 24 -4.21 4.02 -3.60
C LEU A 24 -3.65 2.61 -3.50
N MET A 25 -3.21 2.25 -2.30
CA MET A 25 -2.56 0.99 -2.02
C MET A 25 -3.49 0.06 -1.23
N PHE A 26 -3.75 -1.10 -1.77
CA PHE A 26 -4.46 -2.19 -1.08
C PHE A 26 -3.46 -3.09 -0.39
N ARG A 27 -3.76 -3.49 0.84
CA ARG A 27 -2.83 -4.24 1.69
C ARG A 27 -3.45 -5.56 2.18
N PRO A 28 -3.67 -6.54 1.28
CA PRO A 28 -4.09 -7.85 1.72
C PRO A 28 -3.04 -8.47 2.64
N VAL A 29 -3.52 -9.23 3.62
CA VAL A 29 -2.67 -9.90 4.61
C VAL A 29 -2.93 -11.40 4.53
N TYR A 30 -1.86 -12.18 4.44
CA TYR A 30 -1.90 -13.63 4.45
C TYR A 30 -1.19 -14.16 5.69
N LYS A 31 -1.88 -15.02 6.46
CA LYS A 31 -1.23 -15.88 7.43
C LYS A 31 -0.46 -16.96 6.68
N VAL A 32 0.68 -17.35 7.19
CA VAL A 32 1.51 -18.40 6.59
C VAL A 32 1.97 -19.37 7.65
N LYS A 33 2.14 -20.64 7.24
CA LYS A 33 2.75 -21.68 8.06
C LYS A 33 4.11 -22.08 7.47
N ASN A 34 4.94 -22.72 8.28
CA ASN A 34 6.27 -23.20 7.85
C ASN A 34 7.19 -22.10 7.26
N LEU A 35 6.89 -20.84 7.55
CA LEU A 35 7.70 -19.68 7.21
C LEU A 35 7.71 -18.73 8.41
N LYS A 36 8.90 -18.30 8.83
CA LYS A 36 9.04 -17.30 9.87
C LYS A 36 9.08 -15.91 9.27
N SER A 37 8.04 -15.13 9.52
CA SER A 37 8.00 -13.70 9.19
C SER A 37 8.79 -12.89 10.24
N LEU A 38 8.91 -11.59 10.03
CA LEU A 38 9.56 -10.72 11.02
C LEU A 38 8.65 -10.39 12.22
N ASN A 39 7.35 -10.75 12.19
CA ASN A 39 6.38 -10.39 13.21
C ASN A 39 6.82 -10.83 14.61
N SER A 40 7.18 -12.09 14.78
CA SER A 40 7.59 -12.64 16.08
C SER A 40 8.86 -11.99 16.63
N LYS A 41 9.81 -11.66 15.75
CA LYS A 41 11.03 -10.97 16.15
C LYS A 41 10.76 -9.53 16.60
N ILE A 42 9.94 -8.79 15.83
CA ILE A 42 9.62 -7.38 16.12
C ILE A 42 8.73 -7.27 17.38
N ASN A 43 7.85 -8.20 17.62
CA ASN A 43 7.01 -8.22 18.83
C ASN A 43 7.78 -8.65 20.11
N SER A 44 9.01 -9.13 19.99
CA SER A 44 9.82 -9.61 21.11
C SER A 44 10.89 -8.56 21.48
N LEU A 45 10.98 -8.18 22.77
CA LEU A 45 12.05 -7.30 23.25
C LEU A 45 13.43 -7.91 22.98
N PHE A 46 13.59 -9.22 23.20
CA PHE A 46 14.84 -9.93 22.92
C PHE A 46 15.12 -9.97 21.40
N GLY A 47 14.08 -10.18 20.59
CA GLY A 47 14.18 -10.13 19.13
C GLY A 47 14.66 -8.76 18.63
N ASN A 48 14.08 -7.69 19.15
CA ASN A 48 14.49 -6.30 18.81
C ASN A 48 15.94 -6.02 19.24
N PHE A 49 16.34 -6.51 20.43
CA PHE A 49 17.71 -6.40 20.90
C PHE A 49 18.68 -7.09 19.94
N LEU A 50 18.39 -8.32 19.52
CA LEU A 50 19.23 -9.06 18.57
C LEU A 50 19.30 -8.39 17.20
N ILE A 51 18.17 -7.86 16.69
CA ILE A 51 18.13 -7.08 15.44
C ILE A 51 19.03 -5.85 15.56
N GLY A 52 18.96 -5.14 16.69
CA GLY A 52 19.83 -3.99 16.96
C GLY A 52 21.32 -4.34 17.02
N LEU A 53 21.67 -5.44 17.70
CA LEU A 53 23.06 -5.93 17.75
C LEU A 53 23.58 -6.33 16.36
N GLU A 54 22.76 -7.03 15.58
CA GLU A 54 23.11 -7.41 14.22
C GLU A 54 23.42 -6.17 13.36
N TYR A 55 22.60 -5.14 13.48
CA TYR A 55 22.81 -3.88 12.76
C TYR A 55 24.10 -3.17 13.20
N ILE A 56 24.33 -3.04 14.53
CA ILE A 56 25.51 -2.31 15.07
C ILE A 56 26.81 -3.02 14.68
N PHE A 57 26.89 -4.34 14.83
CA PHE A 57 28.15 -5.06 14.65
C PHE A 57 28.41 -5.57 13.24
N LYS A 58 27.34 -5.86 12.49
CA LYS A 58 27.45 -6.47 11.16
C LYS A 58 26.92 -5.58 10.03
N GLN A 59 26.25 -4.48 10.36
CA GLN A 59 25.54 -3.63 9.39
C GLN A 59 24.68 -4.44 8.42
N SER A 60 23.96 -5.43 8.97
CA SER A 60 23.11 -6.37 8.23
C SER A 60 21.77 -6.57 8.96
N GLY A 61 20.90 -7.39 8.37
CA GLY A 61 19.61 -7.75 8.94
C GLY A 61 18.47 -6.77 8.64
N PRO A 62 17.35 -6.91 9.35
CA PRO A 62 16.10 -6.19 9.03
C PRO A 62 16.23 -4.65 9.05
N MET A 63 17.15 -4.09 9.83
CA MET A 63 17.34 -2.62 9.91
C MET A 63 18.09 -2.04 8.71
N THR A 64 18.66 -2.85 7.83
CA THR A 64 19.34 -2.40 6.61
C THR A 64 18.43 -2.40 5.38
N MET A 65 17.21 -2.89 5.52
CA MET A 65 16.29 -3.07 4.41
C MET A 65 15.03 -2.24 4.60
N GLY A 66 14.46 -1.78 3.48
CA GLY A 66 13.10 -1.25 3.47
C GLY A 66 12.08 -2.34 3.85
N ALA A 67 10.92 -1.94 4.36
CA ALA A 67 9.86 -2.88 4.74
C ALA A 67 9.40 -3.75 3.55
N SER A 68 9.44 -3.20 2.33
CA SER A 68 9.11 -3.90 1.09
C SER A 68 10.38 -4.45 0.46
N GLN A 69 10.56 -5.76 0.51
CA GLN A 69 11.77 -6.42 0.02
C GLN A 69 11.70 -6.79 -1.46
N VAL A 70 10.50 -6.98 -1.98
CA VAL A 70 10.27 -7.31 -3.40
C VAL A 70 9.27 -6.31 -3.96
N CYS A 71 9.64 -5.74 -5.11
CA CYS A 71 8.76 -4.89 -5.91
C CYS A 71 8.61 -5.48 -7.31
N GLY A 72 7.42 -5.35 -7.89
CA GLY A 72 7.16 -5.79 -9.25
C GLY A 72 6.12 -4.90 -9.93
N PHE A 73 6.23 -4.77 -11.25
CA PHE A 73 5.26 -4.05 -12.07
C PHE A 73 4.62 -5.00 -13.07
N VAL A 74 3.31 -5.04 -13.11
CA VAL A 74 2.56 -5.89 -14.03
C VAL A 74 1.40 -5.13 -14.66
N LYS A 75 0.87 -5.68 -15.75
CA LYS A 75 -0.37 -5.19 -16.35
C LYS A 75 -1.56 -5.79 -15.63
N SER A 76 -2.56 -4.99 -15.26
CA SER A 76 -3.84 -5.48 -14.75
C SER A 76 -4.63 -6.26 -15.82
N ASP A 77 -4.31 -5.99 -17.09
CA ASP A 77 -4.94 -6.58 -18.26
C ASP A 77 -3.91 -6.62 -19.40
N PRO A 78 -3.82 -7.70 -20.20
CA PRO A 78 -2.88 -7.79 -21.33
C PRO A 78 -3.02 -6.66 -22.36
N SER A 79 -4.22 -6.09 -22.52
CA SER A 79 -4.49 -4.99 -23.45
C SER A 79 -3.86 -3.66 -23.04
N ARG A 80 -3.42 -3.51 -21.80
CA ARG A 80 -2.75 -2.27 -21.36
C ARG A 80 -1.42 -2.09 -22.08
N ALA A 81 -1.16 -0.88 -22.56
CA ALA A 81 0.10 -0.57 -23.25
C ALA A 81 1.33 -0.78 -22.35
N THR A 82 1.22 -0.38 -21.06
CA THR A 82 2.30 -0.46 -20.07
C THR A 82 1.79 -1.05 -18.76
N PRO A 83 2.68 -1.57 -17.89
CA PRO A 83 2.31 -1.94 -16.53
C PRO A 83 1.62 -0.79 -15.79
N ASN A 84 0.55 -1.12 -15.09
CA ASN A 84 -0.26 -0.16 -14.32
C ASN A 84 -0.50 -0.62 -12.87
N LEU A 85 -0.04 -1.80 -12.50
CA LEU A 85 -0.02 -2.28 -11.13
C LEU A 85 1.40 -2.38 -10.63
N GLN A 86 1.63 -1.93 -9.40
CA GLN A 86 2.86 -2.10 -8.64
C GLN A 86 2.59 -2.95 -7.41
N PHE A 87 3.44 -3.95 -7.20
CA PHE A 87 3.41 -4.80 -6.02
C PHE A 87 4.57 -4.46 -5.09
N HIS A 88 4.30 -4.51 -3.80
CA HIS A 88 5.30 -4.43 -2.74
C HIS A 88 5.05 -5.59 -1.77
N VAL A 89 6.00 -6.49 -1.63
CA VAL A 89 5.87 -7.64 -0.74
C VAL A 89 6.65 -7.39 0.55
N GLN A 90 5.95 -7.47 1.66
CA GLN A 90 6.49 -7.23 3.00
C GLN A 90 6.42 -8.54 3.80
N PRO A 91 7.54 -9.01 4.41
CA PRO A 91 7.56 -10.18 5.27
C PRO A 91 7.10 -9.85 6.71
N ILE A 92 6.17 -8.92 6.82
CA ILE A 92 5.52 -8.46 8.04
C ILE A 92 4.04 -8.26 7.81
N SER A 93 3.26 -8.28 8.88
CA SER A 93 1.85 -7.92 8.82
C SER A 93 1.40 -7.16 10.06
N THR A 94 0.56 -6.16 9.86
CA THR A 94 -0.01 -5.30 10.91
C THR A 94 -1.33 -4.71 10.44
N ASP A 95 -2.19 -4.34 11.37
CA ASP A 95 -3.46 -3.66 11.08
C ASP A 95 -3.25 -2.22 10.63
N ILE A 96 -2.29 -1.55 11.23
CA ILE A 96 -2.04 -0.12 11.02
C ILE A 96 -0.62 0.06 10.49
N LEU A 97 -0.47 0.74 9.36
CA LEU A 97 0.84 1.07 8.81
C LEU A 97 1.61 1.97 9.79
N GLY A 98 2.85 1.59 10.08
CA GLY A 98 3.68 2.32 11.05
C GLY A 98 3.40 1.96 12.51
N ALA A 99 2.54 0.97 12.78
CA ALA A 99 2.33 0.48 14.14
C ALA A 99 3.61 -0.16 14.69
N SER A 100 3.79 -0.03 16.01
CA SER A 100 4.89 -0.66 16.73
C SER A 100 4.64 -2.15 17.00
N LYS A 101 3.39 -2.62 16.89
CA LYS A 101 3.00 -4.01 17.12
C LYS A 101 2.58 -4.66 15.81
N MET A 102 3.18 -5.81 15.53
CA MET A 102 2.79 -6.69 14.42
C MET A 102 1.71 -7.68 14.88
N HIS A 103 1.05 -8.36 13.94
CA HIS A 103 0.15 -9.47 14.28
C HIS A 103 0.91 -10.57 15.05
N ASP A 104 0.19 -11.32 15.89
CA ASP A 104 0.75 -12.39 16.71
C ASP A 104 0.99 -13.70 15.93
N PHE A 105 0.78 -13.69 14.63
CA PHE A 105 1.01 -14.80 13.70
C PHE A 105 2.07 -14.46 12.66
N ASP A 106 2.66 -15.46 12.04
CA ASP A 106 3.54 -15.27 10.89
C ASP A 106 2.70 -14.83 9.67
N GLY A 107 3.01 -13.67 9.10
CA GLY A 107 2.22 -13.09 8.03
C GLY A 107 3.06 -12.37 6.97
N ILE A 108 2.50 -12.35 5.76
CA ILE A 108 3.04 -11.63 4.60
C ILE A 108 1.99 -10.63 4.14
N THR A 109 2.45 -9.45 3.75
CA THR A 109 1.59 -8.39 3.19
C THR A 109 2.02 -8.08 1.75
N PRO A 110 1.44 -8.72 0.75
CA PRO A 110 1.66 -8.40 -0.66
C PRO A 110 0.77 -7.22 -1.07
N THR A 111 1.24 -6.01 -0.88
CA THR A 111 0.50 -4.80 -1.27
C THR A 111 0.46 -4.62 -2.77
N VAL A 112 -0.64 -4.05 -3.27
CA VAL A 112 -0.82 -3.71 -4.68
C VAL A 112 -1.39 -2.31 -4.83
N ALA A 113 -0.87 -1.54 -5.77
CA ALA A 113 -1.32 -0.18 -6.09
C ALA A 113 -1.54 0.00 -7.59
N ASN A 114 -2.59 0.74 -7.96
CA ASN A 114 -2.72 1.28 -9.31
C ASN A 114 -1.80 2.50 -9.44
N VAL A 115 -0.74 2.39 -10.26
CA VAL A 115 0.23 3.47 -10.48
C VAL A 115 -0.12 4.38 -11.66
N ARG A 116 -1.27 4.15 -12.29
CA ARG A 116 -1.82 5.00 -13.36
C ARG A 116 -3.30 5.29 -13.13
N PRO A 117 -3.65 5.91 -11.97
CA PRO A 117 -5.05 6.18 -11.68
C PRO A 117 -5.65 7.18 -12.64
N THR A 118 -6.91 6.99 -12.97
CA THR A 118 -7.72 7.90 -13.78
C THR A 118 -8.56 8.85 -12.92
N SER A 119 -8.82 8.50 -11.66
CA SER A 119 -9.46 9.37 -10.67
C SER A 119 -8.62 10.64 -10.45
N ARG A 120 -9.31 11.75 -10.24
CA ARG A 120 -8.68 13.07 -10.00
C ARG A 120 -9.28 13.70 -8.77
N GLY A 121 -8.40 14.16 -7.91
CA GLY A 121 -8.72 14.89 -6.71
C GLY A 121 -8.38 16.39 -6.81
N GLU A 122 -8.44 17.05 -5.68
CA GLU A 122 -8.10 18.45 -5.55
C GLU A 122 -7.52 18.77 -4.16
N ILE A 123 -6.68 19.82 -4.13
CA ILE A 123 -6.17 20.40 -2.90
C ILE A 123 -6.50 21.89 -2.87
N ASN A 124 -6.97 22.39 -1.74
CA ASN A 124 -7.39 23.78 -1.57
C ASN A 124 -6.93 24.30 -0.22
N ILE A 125 -6.46 25.54 -0.20
CA ILE A 125 -6.23 26.27 1.06
C ILE A 125 -7.58 26.53 1.76
N VAL A 126 -7.56 26.58 3.08
CA VAL A 126 -8.72 26.84 3.94
C VAL A 126 -8.69 28.25 4.52
N SER A 127 -7.52 28.87 4.60
CA SER A 127 -7.30 30.23 5.08
C SER A 127 -6.07 30.87 4.41
N ALA A 128 -5.70 32.08 4.80
CA ALA A 128 -4.45 32.74 4.41
C ALA A 128 -3.29 32.37 5.34
N ASP A 129 -3.52 31.72 6.47
CA ASP A 129 -2.48 31.27 7.38
C ASP A 129 -1.81 30.00 6.84
N THR A 130 -0.49 30.06 6.59
CA THR A 130 0.29 28.95 6.04
C THR A 130 0.43 27.76 7.01
N ARG A 131 0.08 27.93 8.28
CA ARG A 131 0.06 26.87 9.29
C ARG A 131 -1.19 26.02 9.25
N ASP A 132 -2.26 26.51 8.61
CA ASP A 132 -3.50 25.76 8.45
C ASP A 132 -3.32 24.67 7.38
N ASN A 133 -3.66 23.43 7.76
CA ASN A 133 -3.61 22.32 6.84
C ASN A 133 -4.58 22.52 5.67
N PRO A 134 -4.15 22.28 4.42
CA PRO A 134 -5.03 22.40 3.27
C PRO A 134 -6.13 21.33 3.30
N LYS A 135 -7.27 21.63 2.68
CA LYS A 135 -8.30 20.63 2.41
C LYS A 135 -7.90 19.78 1.22
N ILE A 136 -7.61 18.51 1.49
CA ILE A 136 -7.24 17.52 0.49
C ILE A 136 -8.44 16.62 0.22
N LYS A 137 -8.82 16.50 -1.05
CA LYS A 137 -9.85 15.57 -1.53
C LYS A 137 -9.24 14.68 -2.59
N MET A 138 -8.88 13.47 -2.21
CA MET A 138 -8.21 12.52 -3.10
C MET A 138 -9.13 12.00 -4.19
N ASN A 139 -10.40 11.78 -3.87
CA ASN A 139 -11.41 11.27 -4.78
C ASN A 139 -11.06 9.90 -5.38
N TYR A 140 -10.44 9.02 -4.56
CA TYR A 140 -10.07 7.66 -4.96
C TYR A 140 -11.26 6.88 -5.53
N LEU A 141 -10.97 5.94 -6.45
CA LEU A 141 -11.94 5.01 -7.03
C LEU A 141 -13.17 5.68 -7.64
N SER A 142 -13.08 6.95 -8.03
CA SER A 142 -14.20 7.70 -8.61
C SER A 142 -14.51 7.28 -10.05
N THR A 143 -13.57 6.63 -10.73
CA THR A 143 -13.76 6.08 -12.07
C THR A 143 -13.94 4.58 -12.05
N GLN A 144 -14.68 4.04 -13.02
CA GLN A 144 -14.85 2.60 -13.16
C GLN A 144 -13.51 1.90 -13.44
N ASP A 145 -12.66 2.51 -14.28
CA ASP A 145 -11.34 1.94 -14.58
C ASP A 145 -10.50 1.71 -13.31
N ASP A 146 -10.49 2.67 -12.38
CA ASP A 146 -9.73 2.50 -11.13
C ASP A 146 -10.29 1.38 -10.23
N ARG A 147 -11.63 1.22 -10.18
CA ARG A 147 -12.28 0.12 -9.45
C ARG A 147 -11.93 -1.23 -10.06
N ASP A 148 -12.04 -1.34 -11.39
CA ASP A 148 -11.72 -2.57 -12.11
C ASP A 148 -10.24 -2.96 -11.94
N VAL A 149 -9.34 -1.99 -12.00
CA VAL A 149 -7.89 -2.21 -11.80
C VAL A 149 -7.61 -2.65 -10.36
N ALA A 150 -8.28 -2.07 -9.37
CA ALA A 150 -8.16 -2.46 -7.97
C ALA A 150 -8.57 -3.93 -7.74
N ALA A 151 -9.76 -4.31 -8.21
CA ALA A 151 -10.26 -5.67 -8.10
C ALA A 151 -9.34 -6.68 -8.83
N LYS A 152 -8.90 -6.36 -10.06
CA LYS A 152 -7.94 -7.19 -10.81
C LYS A 152 -6.61 -7.32 -10.06
N GLY A 153 -6.12 -6.25 -9.44
CA GLY A 153 -4.89 -6.26 -8.64
C GLY A 153 -4.99 -7.25 -7.47
N LEU A 154 -6.07 -7.20 -6.71
CA LEU A 154 -6.33 -8.13 -5.60
C LEU A 154 -6.47 -9.58 -6.08
N LYS A 155 -7.15 -9.82 -7.20
CA LYS A 155 -7.24 -11.17 -7.81
C LYS A 155 -5.87 -11.71 -8.22
N ILE A 156 -4.98 -10.87 -8.76
CA ILE A 156 -3.61 -11.27 -9.09
C ILE A 156 -2.84 -11.64 -7.82
N VAL A 157 -2.98 -10.86 -6.73
CA VAL A 157 -2.39 -11.22 -5.43
C VAL A 157 -2.89 -12.58 -4.96
N ARG A 158 -4.20 -12.83 -4.99
CA ARG A 158 -4.79 -14.13 -4.62
C ARG A 158 -4.20 -15.27 -5.43
N LYS A 159 -4.12 -15.09 -6.76
CA LYS A 159 -3.52 -16.08 -7.65
C LYS A 159 -2.06 -16.38 -7.27
N ILE A 160 -1.26 -15.35 -7.00
CA ILE A 160 0.14 -15.54 -6.59
C ILE A 160 0.21 -16.30 -5.26
N MET A 161 -0.53 -15.85 -4.26
CA MET A 161 -0.43 -16.38 -2.90
C MET A 161 -1.05 -17.77 -2.76
N LEU A 162 -2.20 -18.02 -3.39
CA LEU A 162 -2.98 -19.23 -3.15
C LEU A 162 -2.80 -20.32 -4.20
N GLU A 163 -2.36 -19.95 -5.43
CA GLU A 163 -2.35 -20.90 -6.54
C GLU A 163 -0.94 -21.30 -7.00
N THR A 164 0.11 -20.51 -6.66
CA THR A 164 1.48 -20.85 -7.09
C THR A 164 2.13 -21.85 -6.15
N GLU A 165 2.86 -22.81 -6.71
CA GLU A 165 3.60 -23.83 -5.94
C GLU A 165 4.61 -23.21 -4.97
N THR A 166 5.15 -22.03 -5.32
CA THR A 166 6.09 -21.30 -4.48
C THR A 166 5.49 -20.95 -3.12
N PHE A 167 4.22 -20.53 -3.08
CA PHE A 167 3.55 -20.12 -1.85
C PHE A 167 2.68 -21.22 -1.22
N LYS A 168 2.11 -22.14 -1.99
CA LYS A 168 1.29 -23.24 -1.47
C LYS A 168 1.95 -24.04 -0.34
N LYS A 169 3.26 -24.27 -0.43
CA LYS A 169 4.04 -24.98 0.62
C LYS A 169 4.02 -24.28 1.98
N TYR A 170 3.67 -23.01 2.02
CA TYR A 170 3.51 -22.21 3.24
C TYR A 170 2.07 -22.12 3.72
N GLU A 171 1.16 -22.85 3.10
CA GLU A 171 -0.27 -22.90 3.43
C GLU A 171 -0.86 -21.49 3.69
N PRO A 172 -0.79 -20.57 2.72
CA PRO A 172 -1.26 -19.21 2.93
C PRO A 172 -2.78 -19.18 3.12
N GLU A 173 -3.22 -18.46 4.15
CA GLU A 173 -4.64 -18.20 4.45
C GLU A 173 -4.86 -16.68 4.36
N GLU A 174 -5.79 -16.25 3.51
CA GLU A 174 -6.12 -14.84 3.40
C GLU A 174 -6.83 -14.34 4.67
N TYR A 175 -6.14 -13.50 5.44
CA TYR A 175 -6.66 -12.88 6.65
C TYR A 175 -7.44 -11.59 6.35
N ARG A 176 -6.97 -10.80 5.38
CA ARG A 176 -7.60 -9.57 4.86
C ARG A 176 -7.43 -9.45 3.35
N PRO A 177 -8.49 -9.00 2.66
CA PRO A 177 -9.83 -8.65 3.12
C PRO A 177 -10.63 -9.86 3.63
N GLY A 178 -10.25 -11.07 3.30
CA GLY A 178 -10.89 -12.32 3.67
C GLY A 178 -11.45 -13.06 2.46
N SER A 179 -11.28 -14.38 2.44
CA SER A 179 -11.64 -15.24 1.30
C SER A 179 -13.15 -15.27 0.97
N HIS A 180 -14.00 -14.81 1.91
CA HIS A 180 -15.45 -14.71 1.71
C HIS A 180 -15.83 -13.55 0.77
N ILE A 181 -14.97 -12.54 0.61
CA ILE A 181 -15.19 -11.43 -0.30
C ILE A 181 -14.75 -11.86 -1.69
N THR A 182 -15.72 -12.17 -2.55
CA THR A 182 -15.50 -12.66 -3.93
C THR A 182 -16.02 -11.72 -5.00
N ASN A 183 -16.93 -10.82 -4.64
CA ASN A 183 -17.53 -9.84 -5.54
C ASN A 183 -16.57 -8.67 -5.76
N ASP A 184 -16.43 -8.21 -7.00
CA ASP A 184 -15.57 -7.10 -7.40
C ASP A 184 -15.97 -5.76 -6.79
N GLU A 185 -17.23 -5.58 -6.43
CA GLU A 185 -17.74 -4.37 -5.76
C GLU A 185 -17.40 -4.34 -4.26
N GLU A 186 -17.14 -5.51 -3.67
CA GLU A 186 -16.78 -5.66 -2.25
C GLU A 186 -15.26 -5.70 -2.03
N LEU A 187 -14.50 -6.01 -3.08
CA LEU A 187 -13.04 -6.00 -3.08
C LEU A 187 -12.50 -4.57 -3.12
#